data_78ed3bdd8e4fbca2320d310774c5e869
#
_entry.id   78ed3bdd8e4fbca2320d310774c5e869
#
_cell.length_a   1.000
_cell.length_b   1.000
_cell.length_c   1.000
_cell.angle_alpha   90.00
_cell.angle_beta   90.00
_cell.angle_gamma   90.00
#
_symmetry.space_group_name_H-M   'P 1'
#
loop_
_entity.id
_entity.type
_entity.pdbx_description
1 polymer ?
#
loop_
_entity_poly.entity_id
_entity_poly.type
_entity_poly.pdbx_seq_one_letter_code
_entity_poly.pdbx_strand_id
1 'polypeptide(L)' 'MDIQSRIKAYTTERDTLLELLKKADDLKDVISVQERLSNVNYQIENYTSQLRVLENRVSYS' A
#
# COMPACT_ATOMS: atom_id res chain seq x y z
N MET A 1 -9.80 -9.93 -10.25
CA MET A 1 -8.82 -8.86 -10.20
C MET A 1 -7.50 -9.38 -9.69
N ASP A 2 -6.45 -9.09 -10.42
CA ASP A 2 -5.11 -9.61 -10.16
C ASP A 2 -4.50 -8.97 -8.92
N ILE A 3 -3.74 -9.76 -8.14
CA ILE A 3 -3.04 -9.27 -6.95
C ILE A 3 -2.04 -8.17 -7.33
N GLN A 4 -1.33 -8.32 -8.44
CA GLN A 4 -0.38 -7.31 -8.90
C GLN A 4 -1.07 -5.98 -9.21
N SER A 5 -2.27 -6.03 -9.77
CA SER A 5 -3.05 -4.82 -10.03
C SER A 5 -3.46 -4.13 -8.74
N ARG A 6 -3.79 -4.90 -7.72
CA ARG A 6 -4.14 -4.35 -6.39
C ARG A 6 -2.93 -3.69 -5.74
N ILE A 7 -1.76 -4.34 -5.81
CA ILE A 7 -0.53 -3.78 -5.28
C ILE A 7 -0.20 -2.46 -5.97
N LYS A 8 -0.34 -2.42 -7.29
CA LYS A 8 -0.10 -1.21 -8.06
C LYS A 8 -1.04 -0.08 -7.66
N ALA A 9 -2.33 -0.39 -7.48
CA ALA A 9 -3.32 0.60 -7.08
C ALA A 9 -3.01 1.17 -5.70
N TYR A 10 -2.68 0.31 -4.74
CA TYR A 10 -2.33 0.77 -3.39
C TYR A 10 -1.02 1.54 -3.36
N THR A 11 -0.04 1.14 -4.17
CA THR A 11 1.23 1.87 -4.28
C THR A 11 1.00 3.28 -4.80
N THR A 12 0.15 3.43 -5.80
CA THR A 12 -0.22 4.75 -6.33
C THR A 12 -0.93 5.58 -5.26
N GLU A 13 -1.84 4.98 -4.51
CA GLU A 13 -2.52 5.67 -3.42
C GLU A 13 -1.52 6.11 -2.34
N ARG A 14 -0.58 5.24 -1.99
CA ARG A 14 0.47 5.58 -1.02
C ARG A 14 1.27 6.78 -1.48
N ASP A 15 1.68 6.81 -2.74
CA ASP A 15 2.46 7.92 -3.28
C ASP A 15 1.67 9.23 -3.22
N THR A 16 0.38 9.18 -3.54
CA THR A 16 -0.51 10.34 -3.45
C THR A 16 -0.62 10.82 -1.99
N LEU A 17 -0.76 9.89 -1.05
CA LEU A 17 -0.85 10.24 0.37
C LEU A 17 0.44 10.87 0.89
N LEU A 18 1.60 10.39 0.42
CA LEU A 18 2.88 10.98 0.79
C LEU A 18 3.00 12.42 0.29
N GLU A 19 2.50 12.70 -0.90
CA GLU A 19 2.47 14.07 -1.41
C GLU A 19 1.53 14.94 -0.59
N LEU A 20 0.38 14.43 -0.20
CA LEU A 20 -0.56 15.14 0.67
C LEU A 20 0.07 15.42 2.04
N LEU A 21 0.84 14.47 2.57
CA LEU A 21 1.50 14.64 3.85
C LEU A 21 2.52 15.79 3.81
N LYS A 22 3.25 15.93 2.71
CA LYS A 22 4.21 17.02 2.54
C LYS A 22 3.52 18.38 2.53
N LYS A 23 2.29 18.45 2.07
CA LYS A 23 1.52 19.69 1.96
C LYS A 23 0.65 19.97 3.17
N ALA A 24 0.51 19.02 4.07
CA ALA A 24 -0.35 19.16 5.24
C ALA A 24 0.28 20.10 6.24
N ASP A 25 -0.44 21.17 6.58
CA ASP A 25 0.00 22.16 7.56
C ASP A 25 -0.66 21.94 8.93
N ASP A 26 -1.81 21.29 8.94
CA ASP A 26 -2.62 21.08 10.13
C ASP A 26 -2.34 19.69 10.71
N LEU A 27 -2.18 19.62 12.03
CA LEU A 27 -1.96 18.37 12.75
C LEU A 27 -3.08 17.36 12.47
N LYS A 28 -4.30 17.84 12.41
CA LYS A 28 -5.45 16.98 12.11
C LYS A 28 -5.32 16.31 10.75
N ASP A 29 -4.87 17.06 9.75
CA ASP A 29 -4.66 16.53 8.40
C ASP A 29 -3.50 15.54 8.39
N VAL A 30 -2.42 15.82 9.10
CA VAL A 30 -1.28 14.91 9.23
C VAL A 30 -1.73 13.58 9.81
N ILE A 31 -2.50 13.62 10.89
CA ILE A 31 -2.99 12.40 11.54
C ILE A 31 -3.87 11.59 10.59
N SER A 32 -4.80 12.25 9.89
CA SER A 32 -5.70 11.59 8.95
C SER A 32 -4.93 10.90 7.83
N VAL A 33 -3.94 11.59 7.27
CA VAL A 33 -3.11 11.02 6.18
C VAL A 33 -2.29 9.86 6.70
N GLN A 34 -1.71 9.97 7.89
CA GLN A 34 -0.91 8.90 8.48
C GLN A 34 -1.73 7.65 8.78
N GLU A 35 -2.96 7.82 9.25
CA GLU A 35 -3.86 6.68 9.46
C GLU A 35 -4.14 5.95 8.16
N ARG A 36 -4.41 6.71 7.10
CA ARG A 36 -4.65 6.13 5.78
C ARG A 36 -3.39 5.46 5.24
N LEU A 37 -2.22 6.08 5.43
CA LEU A 37 -0.94 5.49 5.02
C LEU A 37 -0.69 4.16 5.70
N SER A 38 -0.94 4.06 7.00
CA SER A 38 -0.77 2.82 7.74
C SER A 38 -1.65 1.72 7.16
N ASN A 39 -2.90 2.05 6.84
CA ASN A 39 -3.83 1.10 6.25
C ASN A 39 -3.35 0.64 4.87
N VAL A 40 -2.95 1.59 4.02
CA VAL A 40 -2.47 1.28 2.67
C VAL A 40 -1.21 0.43 2.73
N ASN A 41 -0.26 0.78 3.59
CA ASN A 41 0.97 0.00 3.77
C ASN A 41 0.67 -1.43 4.22
N TYR A 42 -0.29 -1.60 5.12
CA TYR A 42 -0.74 -2.92 5.55
C TYR A 42 -1.27 -3.72 4.37
N GLN A 43 -2.10 -3.11 3.53
CA GLN A 43 -2.66 -3.79 2.37
C GLN A 43 -1.57 -4.18 1.37
N ILE A 44 -0.60 -3.30 1.13
CA ILE A 44 0.52 -3.58 0.24
C ILE A 44 1.30 -4.79 0.76
N GLU A 45 1.64 -4.79 2.03
CA GLU A 45 2.37 -5.90 2.65
C GLU A 45 1.59 -7.21 2.54
N ASN A 46 0.31 -7.16 2.83
CA ASN A 46 -0.57 -8.32 2.79
C ASN A 46 -0.60 -8.94 1.39
N TYR A 47 -0.83 -8.12 0.37
CA TYR A 47 -0.89 -8.61 -1.01
C TYR A 47 0.48 -9.02 -1.53
N THR A 48 1.53 -8.34 -1.13
CA THR A 48 2.89 -8.70 -1.50
C THR A 48 3.25 -10.08 -0.93
N SER A 49 2.86 -10.35 0.31
CA SER A 49 3.07 -11.66 0.94
C SER A 49 2.31 -12.76 0.21
N GLN A 50 1.07 -12.49 -0.19
CA GLN A 50 0.28 -13.45 -0.94
C GLN A 50 0.92 -13.75 -2.29
N LEU A 51 1.40 -12.73 -2.98
CA LEU A 51 2.05 -12.90 -4.26
C LEU A 51 3.33 -13.74 -4.12
N ARG A 52 4.10 -13.51 -3.08
CA ARG A 52 5.33 -14.26 -2.81
C ARG A 52 5.03 -15.74 -2.59
N VAL A 53 3.97 -16.04 -1.86
CA VAL A 53 3.56 -17.43 -1.63
C VAL A 53 3.18 -18.10 -2.96
N LEU A 54 2.43 -17.40 -3.81
CA LEU A 54 2.04 -17.93 -5.11
C LEU A 54 3.25 -18.18 -6.00
N GLU A 55 4.20 -17.25 -6.01
CA GLU A 55 5.43 -17.39 -6.81
C GLU A 55 6.26 -18.57 -6.29
N ASN A 56 6.35 -18.76 -4.99
CA ASN A 56 7.08 -19.88 -4.40
C ASN A 56 6.46 -21.22 -4.79
N ARG A 57 5.12 -21.28 -4.82
CA ARG A 57 4.43 -22.50 -5.24
C ARG A 57 4.74 -22.85 -6.68
N VAL A 58 4.77 -21.87 -7.54
CA VAL A 58 5.11 -22.06 -8.94
C VAL A 58 6.55 -22.54 -9.09
N SER A 59 7.46 -21.97 -8.32
CA SER A 59 8.87 -22.32 -8.34
C SER A 59 9.13 -23.74 -7.82
N TYR A 60 8.27 -24.24 -6.96
CA TYR A 60 8.46 -25.54 -6.31
C TYR A 60 7.96 -26.70 -7.13
N SER A 61 7.20 -26.45 -8.15
CA SER A 61 6.72 -27.50 -9.05
C SER A 61 7.71 -27.72 -10.19
#